data_3619736ced58a0ac9314a3e0a796e130
#
_entry.id   3619736ced58a0ac9314a3e0a796e130
#
_cell.length_a   1.000
_cell.length_b   1.000
_cell.length_c   1.000
_cell.angle_alpha   90.00
_cell.angle_beta   90.00
_cell.angle_gamma   90.00
#
_symmetry.space_group_name_H-M   'P 1'
#
loop_
_entity.id
_entity.type
_entity.pdbx_description
1 polymer ?
#
loop_
_entity_poly.entity_id
_entity_poly.type
_entity_poly.pdbx_seq_one_letter_code
_entity_poly.pdbx_strand_id
1 'polypeptide(L)'
;FLLCSFLMIILYPVGIDLYLVAVPQIAQTLQASEAQIHTAFSIYLFGMAATVLLGGIIADRHGRRWVVLGGALIFVIASLVAANATGISQFYLGRFGQGAGAGALYIMTFTVLRDVLSQARLAMALSMINGVICVIPVLAPVLGYLILSRFDWRGIFVAMALVAAVSGLVNLLLLKETRPARQQSGATRPLALLGSPRFMLHSLLTSASVTAILVYVSVSPLILMQGLGFTTEQYAIVMMVMAGVSM
;
A
#
# COMPACT_ATOMS: atom_id res chain seq x y z
N PHE A 1 -2.27 3.91 19.85
CA PHE A 1 -1.40 3.13 18.95
C PHE A 1 -2.21 2.32 17.93
N LEU A 2 -3.25 1.55 18.35
CA LEU A 2 -4.06 0.77 17.40
C LEU A 2 -4.67 1.65 16.30
N LEU A 3 -5.34 2.74 16.64
CA LEU A 3 -5.90 3.68 15.66
C LEU A 3 -4.82 4.21 14.70
N CYS A 4 -3.64 4.58 15.22
CA CYS A 4 -2.51 5.01 14.41
C CYS A 4 -2.10 3.92 13.40
N SER A 5 -1.98 2.68 13.88
CA SER A 5 -1.61 1.52 13.06
C SER A 5 -2.65 1.21 11.99
N PHE A 6 -3.94 1.31 12.31
CA PHE A 6 -5.02 1.13 11.33
C PHE A 6 -4.96 2.19 10.23
N LEU A 7 -4.74 3.45 10.58
CA LEU A 7 -4.63 4.53 9.59
C LEU A 7 -3.37 4.42 8.74
N MET A 8 -2.28 3.87 9.27
CA MET A 8 -1.06 3.60 8.50
C MET A 8 -1.26 2.47 7.49
N ILE A 9 -1.86 1.35 7.93
CA ILE A 9 -1.97 0.16 7.08
C ILE A 9 -2.93 0.32 5.91
N ILE A 10 -3.98 1.12 6.07
CA ILE A 10 -4.98 1.38 5.02
C ILE A 10 -4.36 1.91 3.73
N LEU A 11 -3.29 2.70 3.81
CA LEU A 11 -2.67 3.34 2.64
C LEU A 11 -2.03 2.34 1.68
N TYR A 12 -1.62 1.16 2.16
CA TYR A 12 -1.07 0.10 1.32
C TYR A 12 -2.12 -0.44 0.33
N PRO A 13 -3.25 -1.04 0.74
CA PRO A 13 -4.21 -1.58 -0.19
C PRO A 13 -4.98 -0.48 -0.95
N VAL A 14 -5.25 0.68 -0.33
CA VAL A 14 -5.87 1.82 -1.03
C VAL A 14 -5.00 2.26 -2.21
N GLY A 15 -3.69 2.35 -2.03
CA GLY A 15 -2.76 2.69 -3.11
C GLY A 15 -2.72 1.67 -4.25
N ILE A 16 -3.09 0.41 -4.00
CA ILE A 16 -3.13 -0.67 -4.99
C ILE A 16 -4.49 -0.75 -5.68
N ASP A 17 -5.57 -0.80 -4.91
CA ASP A 17 -6.87 -1.27 -5.42
C ASP A 17 -7.77 -0.14 -5.92
N LEU A 18 -7.66 1.06 -5.31
CA LEU A 18 -8.61 2.14 -5.57
C LEU A 18 -8.55 2.67 -7.01
N TYR A 19 -7.38 2.67 -7.66
CA TYR A 19 -7.22 3.21 -9.01
C TYR A 19 -7.46 2.20 -10.13
N LEU A 20 -7.57 0.91 -9.81
CA LEU A 20 -7.70 -0.15 -10.82
C LEU A 20 -8.94 0.06 -11.73
N VAL A 21 -10.04 0.55 -11.17
CA VAL A 21 -11.26 0.88 -11.93
C VAL A 21 -11.04 2.03 -12.92
N ALA A 22 -10.01 2.84 -12.72
CA ALA A 22 -9.69 4.00 -13.57
C ALA A 22 -8.63 3.70 -14.65
N VAL A 23 -8.07 2.50 -14.67
CA VAL A 23 -6.99 2.11 -15.61
C VAL A 23 -7.31 2.47 -17.06
N PRO A 24 -8.50 2.17 -17.61
CA PRO A 24 -8.82 2.55 -18.99
C PRO A 24 -8.82 4.07 -19.22
N GLN A 25 -9.36 4.85 -18.28
CA GLN A 25 -9.43 6.31 -18.38
C GLN A 25 -8.03 6.94 -18.28
N ILE A 26 -7.17 6.40 -17.40
CA ILE A 26 -5.77 6.84 -17.26
C ILE A 26 -5.02 6.58 -18.56
N ALA A 27 -5.15 5.38 -19.13
CA ALA A 27 -4.50 5.00 -20.37
C ALA A 27 -4.86 5.94 -21.52
N GLN A 28 -6.15 6.23 -21.69
CA GLN A 28 -6.64 7.17 -22.70
C GLN A 28 -6.10 8.59 -22.47
N THR A 29 -6.19 9.10 -21.23
CA THR A 29 -5.80 10.50 -20.92
C THR A 29 -4.30 10.72 -21.07
N LEU A 30 -3.48 9.77 -20.65
CA LEU A 30 -2.01 9.85 -20.73
C LEU A 30 -1.46 9.36 -22.07
N GLN A 31 -2.33 8.94 -23.01
CA GLN A 31 -1.95 8.32 -24.29
C GLN A 31 -0.95 7.17 -24.10
N ALA A 32 -1.18 6.38 -23.07
CA ALA A 32 -0.33 5.29 -22.65
C ALA A 32 -0.95 3.95 -23.05
N SER A 33 -0.09 2.97 -23.36
CA SER A 33 -0.54 1.60 -23.55
C SER A 33 -0.91 0.99 -22.18
N GLU A 34 -1.74 -0.03 -22.19
CA GLU A 34 -2.09 -0.76 -20.97
C GLU A 34 -0.89 -1.40 -20.31
N ALA A 35 0.05 -1.92 -21.09
CA ALA A 35 1.32 -2.43 -20.59
C ALA A 35 2.06 -1.36 -19.77
N GLN A 36 2.02 -0.10 -20.20
CA GLN A 36 2.60 1.01 -19.44
C GLN A 36 1.85 1.27 -18.13
N ILE A 37 0.52 1.16 -18.11
CA ILE A 37 -0.24 1.31 -16.86
C ILE A 37 0.03 0.13 -15.90
N HIS A 38 0.16 -1.09 -16.42
CA HIS A 38 0.60 -2.23 -15.59
C HIS A 38 2.03 -2.05 -15.05
N THR A 39 2.91 -1.43 -15.82
CA THR A 39 4.25 -1.05 -15.34
C THR A 39 4.17 -0.09 -14.14
N ALA A 40 3.21 0.85 -14.13
CA ALA A 40 2.98 1.74 -13.01
C ALA A 40 2.61 1.00 -11.71
N PHE A 41 1.88 -0.11 -11.80
CA PHE A 41 1.62 -1.01 -10.67
C PHE A 41 2.92 -1.64 -10.14
N SER A 42 3.75 -2.16 -11.02
CA SER A 42 5.05 -2.75 -10.66
C SER A 42 6.00 -1.72 -10.03
N ILE A 43 6.00 -0.49 -10.54
CA ILE A 43 6.78 0.63 -10.00
C ILE A 43 6.34 0.98 -8.57
N TYR A 44 5.04 0.97 -8.29
CA TYR A 44 4.51 1.16 -6.93
C TYR A 44 5.03 0.07 -5.98
N LEU A 45 4.94 -1.20 -6.40
CA LEU A 45 5.44 -2.33 -5.60
C LEU A 45 6.95 -2.28 -5.39
N PHE A 46 7.69 -1.84 -6.39
CA PHE A 46 9.14 -1.65 -6.28
C PHE A 46 9.50 -0.56 -5.26
N GLY A 47 8.81 0.60 -5.32
CA GLY A 47 8.98 1.67 -4.32
C GLY A 47 8.65 1.18 -2.91
N MET A 48 7.58 0.40 -2.76
CA MET A 48 7.19 -0.21 -1.49
C MET A 48 8.26 -1.18 -0.97
N ALA A 49 8.71 -2.10 -1.80
CA ALA A 49 9.72 -3.10 -1.43
C ALA A 49 11.04 -2.45 -0.99
N ALA A 50 11.51 -1.45 -1.75
CA ALA A 50 12.71 -0.69 -1.40
C ALA A 50 12.60 -0.04 -0.01
N THR A 51 11.45 0.56 0.29
CA THR A 51 11.25 1.25 1.57
C THR A 51 11.00 0.27 2.72
N VAL A 52 10.33 -0.86 2.51
CA VAL A 52 10.18 -1.90 3.53
C VAL A 52 11.55 -2.42 3.96
N LEU A 53 12.48 -2.64 3.03
CA LEU A 53 13.85 -3.09 3.34
C LEU A 53 14.65 -2.04 4.10
N LEU A 54 14.56 -0.78 3.72
CA LEU A 54 15.36 0.30 4.31
C LEU A 54 14.69 0.95 5.52
N GLY A 55 13.37 0.96 5.56
CA GLY A 55 12.58 1.66 6.57
C GLY A 55 12.82 1.17 7.98
N GLY A 56 13.04 -0.14 8.16
CA GLY A 56 13.43 -0.71 9.46
C GLY A 56 14.76 -0.13 9.96
N ILE A 57 15.77 -0.07 9.10
CA ILE A 57 17.11 0.46 9.44
C ILE A 57 17.01 1.96 9.77
N ILE A 58 16.26 2.71 8.99
CA ILE A 58 16.05 4.16 9.21
C ILE A 58 15.31 4.38 10.53
N ALA A 59 14.27 3.59 10.81
CA ALA A 59 13.50 3.69 12.04
C ALA A 59 14.31 3.34 13.29
N ASP A 60 15.24 2.40 13.19
CA ASP A 60 16.15 2.06 14.30
C ASP A 60 17.13 3.20 14.60
N ARG A 61 17.51 4.00 13.61
CA ARG A 61 18.43 5.13 13.78
C ARG A 61 17.74 6.42 14.20
N HIS A 62 16.64 6.77 13.53
CA HIS A 62 16.00 8.08 13.65
C HIS A 62 14.71 8.07 14.47
N GLY A 63 14.19 6.89 14.82
CA GLY A 63 12.91 6.73 15.53
C GLY A 63 11.75 6.37 14.61
N ARG A 64 10.74 5.69 15.18
CA ARG A 64 9.57 5.18 14.44
C ARG A 64 8.67 6.32 13.96
N ARG A 65 8.45 7.29 14.83
CA ARG A 65 7.56 8.43 14.56
C ARG A 65 7.98 9.21 13.31
N TRP A 66 9.26 9.49 13.14
CA TRP A 66 9.75 10.27 12.00
C TRP A 66 9.61 9.52 10.68
N VAL A 67 9.77 8.20 10.69
CA VAL A 67 9.56 7.37 9.50
C VAL A 67 8.07 7.34 9.11
N VAL A 68 7.16 7.29 10.09
CA VAL A 68 5.70 7.36 9.84
C VAL A 68 5.33 8.70 9.21
N LEU A 69 5.77 9.81 9.79
CA LEU A 69 5.44 11.14 9.29
C LEU A 69 6.06 11.41 7.91
N GLY A 70 7.31 11.00 7.71
CA GLY A 70 7.99 11.08 6.41
C GLY A 70 7.29 10.23 5.34
N GLY A 71 6.91 8.99 5.68
CA GLY A 71 6.17 8.10 4.79
C GLY A 71 4.81 8.66 4.37
N ALA A 72 4.04 9.20 5.34
CA ALA A 72 2.76 9.86 5.06
C ALA A 72 2.93 11.09 4.16
N LEU A 73 3.91 11.93 4.43
CA LEU A 73 4.20 13.12 3.62
C LEU A 73 4.60 12.75 2.18
N ILE A 74 5.49 11.74 2.04
CA ILE A 74 5.89 11.23 0.72
C ILE A 74 4.67 10.71 -0.04
N PHE A 75 3.78 9.96 0.61
CA PHE A 75 2.58 9.44 -0.03
C PHE A 75 1.63 10.56 -0.48
N VAL A 76 1.44 11.61 0.34
CA VAL A 76 0.62 12.79 -0.02
C VAL A 76 1.18 13.47 -1.26
N ILE A 77 2.47 13.85 -1.23
CA ILE A 77 3.12 14.56 -2.34
C ILE A 77 3.07 13.70 -3.61
N ALA A 78 3.40 12.42 -3.51
CA ALA A 78 3.40 11.50 -4.63
C ALA A 78 1.99 11.29 -5.23
N SER A 79 0.96 11.25 -4.38
CA SER A 79 -0.44 11.19 -4.85
C SER A 79 -0.83 12.45 -5.61
N LEU A 80 -0.42 13.63 -5.15
CA LEU A 80 -0.66 14.89 -5.86
C LEU A 80 0.13 14.97 -7.18
N VAL A 81 1.36 14.46 -7.22
CA VAL A 81 2.15 14.33 -8.45
C VAL A 81 1.44 13.42 -9.45
N ALA A 82 0.93 12.27 -9.01
CA ALA A 82 0.18 11.35 -9.87
C ALA A 82 -1.14 11.98 -10.36
N ALA A 83 -1.87 12.69 -9.49
CA ALA A 83 -3.11 13.39 -9.85
C ALA A 83 -2.89 14.46 -10.93
N ASN A 84 -1.76 15.15 -10.90
CA ASN A 84 -1.42 16.20 -11.87
C ASN A 84 -0.56 15.70 -13.04
N ALA A 85 -0.47 14.39 -13.23
CA ALA A 85 0.34 13.84 -14.30
C ALA A 85 -0.21 14.23 -15.69
N THR A 86 0.67 14.73 -16.53
CA THR A 86 0.41 15.07 -17.94
C THR A 86 1.01 14.03 -18.90
N GLY A 87 1.81 13.11 -18.39
CA GLY A 87 2.42 12.03 -19.15
C GLY A 87 2.80 10.85 -18.26
N ILE A 88 3.10 9.73 -18.89
CA ILE A 88 3.34 8.45 -18.21
C ILE A 88 4.55 8.50 -17.27
N SER A 89 5.62 9.23 -17.62
CA SER A 89 6.82 9.32 -16.78
C SER A 89 6.54 10.03 -15.45
N GLN A 90 5.75 11.11 -15.47
CA GLN A 90 5.35 11.79 -14.25
C GLN A 90 4.42 10.92 -13.41
N PHE A 91 3.53 10.17 -14.06
CA PHE A 91 2.67 9.20 -13.38
C PHE A 91 3.51 8.12 -12.68
N TYR A 92 4.54 7.57 -13.36
CA TYR A 92 5.47 6.60 -12.76
C TYR A 92 6.19 7.16 -11.52
N LEU A 93 6.65 8.41 -11.59
CA LEU A 93 7.28 9.06 -10.43
C LEU A 93 6.31 9.14 -9.24
N GLY A 94 5.07 9.53 -9.50
CA GLY A 94 4.02 9.53 -8.49
C GLY A 94 3.78 8.13 -7.91
N ARG A 95 3.68 7.11 -8.76
CA ARG A 95 3.47 5.71 -8.32
C ARG A 95 4.63 5.17 -7.49
N PHE A 96 5.87 5.45 -7.89
CA PHE A 96 7.05 5.09 -7.10
C PHE A 96 7.03 5.73 -5.70
N GLY A 97 6.78 7.04 -5.64
CA GLY A 97 6.70 7.76 -4.37
C GLY A 97 5.55 7.29 -3.48
N GLN A 98 4.36 7.01 -4.07
CA GLN A 98 3.25 6.40 -3.32
C GLN A 98 3.66 5.05 -2.74
N GLY A 99 4.30 4.19 -3.53
CA GLY A 99 4.82 2.91 -3.05
C GLY A 99 5.82 3.07 -1.91
N ALA A 100 6.77 4.00 -2.05
CA ALA A 100 7.76 4.29 -1.01
C ALA A 100 7.11 4.76 0.29
N GLY A 101 6.14 5.69 0.21
CA GLY A 101 5.38 6.16 1.37
C GLY A 101 4.58 5.04 2.04
N ALA A 102 3.85 4.25 1.23
CA ALA A 102 3.08 3.10 1.72
C ALA A 102 3.96 2.05 2.38
N GLY A 103 5.13 1.75 1.81
CA GLY A 103 6.09 0.80 2.37
C GLY A 103 6.61 1.23 3.74
N ALA A 104 6.91 2.52 3.92
CA ALA A 104 7.30 3.07 5.21
C ALA A 104 6.19 2.89 6.26
N LEU A 105 4.96 3.22 5.91
CA LEU A 105 3.80 3.09 6.80
C LEU A 105 3.47 1.63 7.10
N TYR A 106 3.57 0.76 6.09
CA TYR A 106 3.36 -0.67 6.22
C TYR A 106 4.30 -1.28 7.26
N ILE A 107 5.62 -1.13 7.11
CA ILE A 107 6.58 -1.71 8.04
C ILE A 107 6.47 -1.10 9.44
N MET A 108 6.17 0.21 9.54
CA MET A 108 5.99 0.87 10.83
C MET A 108 4.73 0.41 11.56
N THR A 109 3.67 0.04 10.87
CA THR A 109 2.48 -0.55 11.48
C THR A 109 2.84 -1.75 12.36
N PHE A 110 3.57 -2.70 11.81
CA PHE A 110 3.98 -3.91 12.55
C PHE A 110 5.05 -3.63 13.60
N THR A 111 5.96 -2.71 13.31
CA THR A 111 7.04 -2.35 14.25
C THR A 111 6.48 -1.67 15.50
N VAL A 112 5.63 -0.65 15.34
CA VAL A 112 5.00 0.07 16.46
C VAL A 112 4.16 -0.87 17.33
N LEU A 113 3.35 -1.74 16.72
CA LEU A 113 2.54 -2.70 17.47
C LEU A 113 3.40 -3.67 18.28
N ARG A 114 4.50 -4.15 17.69
CA ARG A 114 5.45 -5.04 18.37
C ARG A 114 6.18 -4.33 19.53
N ASP A 115 6.50 -3.06 19.37
CA ASP A 115 7.21 -2.27 20.39
C ASP A 115 6.32 -2.00 21.62
N VAL A 116 4.98 -1.91 21.45
CA VAL A 116 4.07 -1.44 22.52
C VAL A 116 3.13 -2.52 23.09
N LEU A 117 2.92 -3.65 22.39
CA LEU A 117 1.95 -4.65 22.80
C LEU A 117 2.61 -5.91 23.35
N SER A 118 1.96 -6.52 24.36
CA SER A 118 2.31 -7.87 24.81
C SER A 118 1.94 -8.92 23.75
N GLN A 119 2.56 -10.11 23.78
CA GLN A 119 2.38 -11.17 22.79
C GLN A 119 0.89 -11.49 22.50
N ALA A 120 0.07 -11.63 23.55
CA ALA A 120 -1.35 -11.94 23.40
C ALA A 120 -2.13 -10.81 22.71
N ARG A 121 -1.87 -9.54 23.09
CA ARG A 121 -2.50 -8.38 22.46
C ARG A 121 -1.98 -8.12 21.05
N LEU A 122 -0.71 -8.43 20.78
CA LEU A 122 -0.11 -8.34 19.46
C LEU A 122 -0.79 -9.30 18.48
N ALA A 123 -1.02 -10.55 18.86
CA ALA A 123 -1.71 -11.51 18.00
C ALA A 123 -3.12 -11.02 17.61
N MET A 124 -3.89 -10.49 18.58
CA MET A 124 -5.20 -9.90 18.32
C MET A 124 -5.11 -8.69 17.38
N ALA A 125 -4.16 -7.77 17.63
CA ALA A 125 -3.97 -6.58 16.79
C ALA A 125 -3.59 -6.96 15.35
N LEU A 126 -2.73 -7.96 15.16
CA LEU A 126 -2.36 -8.44 13.84
C LEU A 126 -3.54 -9.08 13.09
N SER A 127 -4.41 -9.83 13.80
CA SER A 127 -5.65 -10.35 13.19
C SER A 127 -6.58 -9.22 12.74
N MET A 128 -6.74 -8.18 13.54
CA MET A 128 -7.53 -7.00 13.16
C MET A 128 -6.92 -6.25 11.95
N ILE A 129 -5.61 -6.10 11.93
CA ILE A 129 -4.88 -5.49 10.78
C ILE A 129 -5.10 -6.31 9.51
N ASN A 130 -4.98 -7.63 9.59
CA ASN A 130 -5.26 -8.50 8.44
C ASN A 130 -6.71 -8.38 7.97
N GLY A 131 -7.68 -8.29 8.89
CA GLY A 131 -9.06 -8.00 8.55
C GLY A 131 -9.22 -6.70 7.73
N VAL A 132 -8.54 -5.62 8.13
CA VAL A 132 -8.55 -4.36 7.38
C VAL A 132 -7.96 -4.55 5.99
N ILE A 133 -6.81 -5.22 5.88
CA ILE A 133 -6.16 -5.50 4.59
C ILE A 133 -7.09 -6.28 3.65
N CYS A 134 -7.89 -7.21 4.18
CA CYS A 134 -8.86 -7.98 3.38
C CYS A 134 -10.11 -7.17 3.01
N VAL A 135 -10.59 -6.28 3.88
CA VAL A 135 -11.81 -5.48 3.63
C VAL A 135 -11.58 -4.40 2.57
N ILE A 136 -10.40 -3.79 2.54
CA ILE A 136 -10.12 -2.68 1.60
C ILE A 136 -10.26 -3.10 0.13
N PRO A 137 -9.70 -4.22 -0.35
CA PRO A 137 -9.91 -4.66 -1.73
C PRO A 137 -11.38 -4.88 -2.11
N VAL A 138 -12.25 -5.20 -1.12
CA VAL A 138 -13.70 -5.32 -1.33
C VAL A 138 -14.33 -3.94 -1.57
N LEU A 139 -13.93 -2.95 -0.78
CA LEU A 139 -14.51 -1.61 -0.80
C LEU A 139 -13.88 -0.70 -1.87
N ALA A 140 -12.59 -0.87 -2.18
CA ALA A 140 -11.84 0.02 -3.05
C ALA A 140 -12.43 0.13 -4.47
N PRO A 141 -12.85 -0.95 -5.16
CA PRO A 141 -13.47 -0.82 -6.48
C PRO A 141 -14.78 -0.03 -6.43
N VAL A 142 -15.60 -0.21 -5.39
CA VAL A 142 -16.87 0.51 -5.21
C VAL A 142 -16.59 1.99 -4.95
N LEU A 143 -15.67 2.31 -4.04
CA LEU A 143 -15.29 3.69 -3.75
C LEU A 143 -14.64 4.35 -4.97
N GLY A 144 -13.79 3.63 -5.71
CA GLY A 144 -13.21 4.10 -6.95
C GLY A 144 -14.27 4.43 -8.00
N TYR A 145 -15.25 3.56 -8.20
CA TYR A 145 -16.38 3.81 -9.08
C TYR A 145 -17.20 5.06 -8.67
N LEU A 146 -17.49 5.20 -7.37
CA LEU A 146 -18.22 6.36 -6.85
C LEU A 146 -17.46 7.67 -7.07
N ILE A 147 -16.13 7.65 -6.94
CA ILE A 147 -15.29 8.81 -7.25
C ILE A 147 -15.34 9.11 -8.75
N LEU A 148 -15.17 8.10 -9.60
CA LEU A 148 -15.20 8.25 -11.06
C LEU A 148 -16.56 8.73 -11.59
N SER A 149 -17.66 8.43 -10.91
CA SER A 149 -18.99 8.90 -11.29
C SER A 149 -19.21 10.42 -11.11
N ARG A 150 -18.36 11.07 -10.34
CA ARG A 150 -18.44 12.52 -10.02
C ARG A 150 -17.21 13.30 -10.46
N PHE A 151 -16.08 12.66 -10.51
CA PHE A 151 -14.77 13.23 -10.83
C PHE A 151 -14.07 12.36 -11.88
N ASP A 152 -13.03 12.88 -12.51
CA ASP A 152 -12.14 12.07 -13.36
C ASP A 152 -11.20 11.19 -12.51
N TRP A 153 -10.35 10.40 -13.17
CA TRP A 153 -9.38 9.54 -12.49
C TRP A 153 -8.43 10.27 -11.54
N ARG A 154 -8.18 11.58 -11.76
CA ARG A 154 -7.36 12.42 -10.88
C ARG A 154 -7.97 12.55 -9.50
N GLY A 155 -9.30 12.56 -9.40
CA GLY A 155 -10.04 12.59 -8.15
C GLY A 155 -9.69 11.41 -7.23
N ILE A 156 -9.37 10.25 -7.78
CA ILE A 156 -8.93 9.08 -7.01
C ILE A 156 -7.60 9.37 -6.30
N PHE A 157 -6.63 9.93 -7.00
CA PHE A 157 -5.33 10.26 -6.41
C PHE A 157 -5.41 11.41 -5.39
N VAL A 158 -6.31 12.37 -5.63
CA VAL A 158 -6.61 13.43 -4.64
C VAL A 158 -7.25 12.81 -3.38
N ALA A 159 -8.19 11.89 -3.52
CA ALA A 159 -8.78 11.17 -2.39
C ALA A 159 -7.71 10.38 -1.61
N MET A 160 -6.79 9.70 -2.30
CA MET A 160 -5.65 9.02 -1.67
C MET A 160 -4.76 10.00 -0.89
N ALA A 161 -4.49 11.19 -1.46
CA ALA A 161 -3.72 12.22 -0.78
C ALA A 161 -4.42 12.71 0.49
N LEU A 162 -5.74 12.89 0.47
CA LEU A 162 -6.54 13.29 1.63
C LEU A 162 -6.51 12.22 2.73
N VAL A 163 -6.70 10.96 2.38
CA VAL A 163 -6.61 9.84 3.35
C VAL A 163 -5.22 9.80 3.99
N ALA A 164 -4.16 9.96 3.19
CA ALA A 164 -2.79 9.99 3.71
C ALA A 164 -2.52 11.22 4.59
N ALA A 165 -3.05 12.39 4.22
CA ALA A 165 -2.92 13.60 5.03
C ALA A 165 -3.62 13.46 6.37
N VAL A 166 -4.84 12.91 6.40
CA VAL A 166 -5.58 12.61 7.64
C VAL A 166 -4.81 11.59 8.49
N SER A 167 -4.33 10.50 7.88
CA SER A 167 -3.50 9.51 8.55
C SER A 167 -2.24 10.14 9.15
N GLY A 168 -1.52 10.96 8.36
CA GLY A 168 -0.32 11.67 8.81
C GLY A 168 -0.62 12.63 9.97
N LEU A 169 -1.70 13.41 9.88
CA LEU A 169 -2.11 14.35 10.93
C LEU A 169 -2.47 13.62 12.25
N VAL A 170 -3.26 12.55 12.17
CA VAL A 170 -3.62 11.76 13.36
C VAL A 170 -2.37 11.14 13.98
N ASN A 171 -1.44 10.61 13.15
CA ASN A 171 -0.19 10.08 13.65
C ASN A 171 0.72 11.17 14.24
N LEU A 172 0.73 12.37 13.67
CA LEU A 172 1.47 13.52 14.22
C LEU A 172 0.96 13.87 15.61
N LEU A 173 -0.35 13.83 15.84
CA LEU A 173 -0.97 14.21 17.11
C LEU A 173 -0.93 13.11 18.16
N LEU A 174 -1.14 11.85 17.78
CA LEU A 174 -1.36 10.74 18.71
C LEU A 174 -0.19 9.77 18.83
N LEU A 175 0.64 9.61 17.77
CA LEU A 175 1.74 8.67 17.80
C LEU A 175 2.91 9.25 18.60
N LYS A 176 3.20 8.64 19.74
CA LYS A 176 4.43 8.90 20.50
C LYS A 176 5.58 8.04 19.98
N GLU A 177 6.82 8.48 20.20
CA GLU A 177 7.98 7.66 19.86
C GLU A 177 7.96 6.34 20.64
N THR A 178 8.13 5.23 19.94
CA THR A 178 8.04 3.89 20.53
C THR A 178 9.39 3.15 20.52
N ARG A 179 10.45 3.79 20.03
CA ARG A 179 11.78 3.18 19.96
C ARG A 179 12.27 2.75 21.35
N PRO A 180 12.60 1.46 21.57
CA PRO A 180 13.13 0.99 22.83
C PRO A 180 14.51 1.62 23.13
N ALA A 181 14.70 2.13 24.34
CA ALA A 181 15.96 2.76 24.76
C ALA A 181 17.18 1.83 24.72
N ARG A 182 16.97 0.51 24.72
CA ARG A 182 18.03 -0.52 24.83
C ARG A 182 18.56 -1.04 23.50
N GLN A 183 18.05 -0.60 22.35
CA GLN A 183 18.46 -1.11 21.03
C GLN A 183 19.76 -0.50 20.49
N GLN A 184 20.56 0.17 21.34
CA GLN A 184 21.85 0.74 20.94
C GLN A 184 23.00 -0.29 20.78
N SER A 185 22.80 -1.55 21.19
CA SER A 185 23.85 -2.56 21.20
C SER A 185 23.38 -3.84 20.53
N GLY A 186 23.60 -3.95 19.25
CA GLY A 186 23.40 -5.19 18.49
C GLY A 186 22.62 -4.97 17.21
N ALA A 187 23.25 -4.34 16.21
CA ALA A 187 22.74 -4.44 14.84
C ALA A 187 22.75 -5.93 14.46
N THR A 188 21.61 -6.60 14.61
CA THR A 188 21.39 -7.88 13.95
C THR A 188 21.70 -7.67 12.48
N ARG A 189 22.74 -8.34 11.98
CA ARG A 189 23.11 -8.25 10.56
C ARG A 189 21.97 -8.86 9.78
N PRO A 190 21.12 -8.08 9.09
CA PRO A 190 19.95 -8.64 8.36
C PRO A 190 20.40 -9.65 7.31
N LEU A 191 21.61 -9.50 6.79
CA LEU A 191 22.24 -10.45 5.87
C LEU A 191 22.50 -11.83 6.47
N ALA A 192 22.65 -11.95 7.78
CA ALA A 192 22.85 -13.26 8.43
C ALA A 192 21.59 -14.14 8.35
N LEU A 193 20.40 -13.55 8.25
CA LEU A 193 19.14 -14.29 8.08
C LEU A 193 19.06 -14.96 6.70
N LEU A 194 19.69 -14.40 5.68
CA LEU A 194 19.73 -15.00 4.34
C LEU A 194 20.51 -16.33 4.31
N GLY A 195 21.37 -16.57 5.29
CA GLY A 195 22.06 -17.86 5.46
C GLY A 195 21.19 -18.96 6.11
N SER A 196 19.98 -18.65 6.57
CA SER A 196 19.10 -19.63 7.19
C SER A 196 18.17 -20.30 6.15
N PRO A 197 18.30 -21.61 5.86
CA PRO A 197 17.45 -22.28 4.87
C PRO A 197 15.95 -22.24 5.24
N ARG A 198 15.64 -22.33 6.55
CA ARG A 198 14.27 -22.24 7.04
C ARG A 198 13.66 -20.86 6.78
N PHE A 199 14.41 -19.79 7.05
CA PHE A 199 13.97 -18.43 6.76
C PHE A 199 13.74 -18.23 5.27
N MET A 200 14.65 -18.69 4.43
CA MET A 200 14.55 -18.58 2.97
C MET A 200 13.33 -19.35 2.43
N LEU A 201 13.09 -20.57 2.92
CA LEU A 201 11.92 -21.36 2.51
C LEU A 201 10.61 -20.65 2.85
N HIS A 202 10.45 -20.19 4.10
CA HIS A 202 9.23 -19.47 4.50
C HIS A 202 9.05 -18.17 3.71
N SER A 203 10.12 -17.42 3.49
CA SER A 203 10.10 -16.20 2.67
C SER A 203 9.67 -16.49 1.25
N LEU A 204 10.18 -17.56 0.62
CA LEU A 204 9.82 -17.98 -0.72
C LEU A 204 8.34 -18.38 -0.83
N LEU A 205 7.85 -19.20 0.10
CA LEU A 205 6.44 -19.64 0.12
C LEU A 205 5.50 -18.44 0.29
N THR A 206 5.79 -17.55 1.24
CA THR A 206 4.99 -16.35 1.46
C THR A 206 5.02 -15.43 0.24
N SER A 207 6.20 -15.21 -0.34
CA SER A 207 6.35 -14.38 -1.53
C SER A 207 5.60 -14.95 -2.73
N ALA A 208 5.65 -16.25 -2.95
CA ALA A 208 4.91 -16.91 -4.03
C ALA A 208 3.40 -16.75 -3.88
N SER A 209 2.87 -16.94 -2.65
CA SER A 209 1.44 -16.76 -2.37
C SER A 209 0.98 -15.33 -2.61
N VAL A 210 1.71 -14.34 -2.09
CA VAL A 210 1.38 -12.93 -2.28
C VAL A 210 1.51 -12.52 -3.76
N THR A 211 2.55 -13.02 -4.44
CA THR A 211 2.74 -12.74 -5.88
C THR A 211 1.56 -13.24 -6.71
N ALA A 212 1.06 -14.45 -6.45
CA ALA A 212 -0.10 -14.99 -7.16
C ALA A 212 -1.34 -14.08 -7.03
N ILE A 213 -1.61 -13.59 -5.80
CA ILE A 213 -2.71 -12.66 -5.54
C ILE A 213 -2.50 -11.33 -6.29
N LEU A 214 -1.29 -10.76 -6.21
CA LEU A 214 -0.99 -9.47 -6.84
C LEU A 214 -1.02 -9.53 -8.37
N VAL A 215 -0.57 -10.65 -8.96
CA VAL A 215 -0.69 -10.88 -10.42
C VAL A 215 -2.16 -10.92 -10.83
N TYR A 216 -2.98 -11.69 -10.09
CA TYR A 216 -4.42 -11.72 -10.37
C TYR A 216 -5.05 -10.32 -10.30
N VAL A 217 -4.82 -9.58 -9.23
CA VAL A 217 -5.35 -8.20 -9.05
C VAL A 217 -4.88 -7.29 -10.18
N SER A 218 -3.59 -7.36 -10.56
CA SER A 218 -3.02 -6.52 -11.63
C SER A 218 -3.61 -6.80 -13.00
N VAL A 219 -3.90 -8.06 -13.31
CA VAL A 219 -4.37 -8.49 -14.65
C VAL A 219 -5.90 -8.49 -14.74
N SER A 220 -6.61 -8.50 -13.61
CA SER A 220 -8.07 -8.59 -13.57
C SER A 220 -8.79 -7.51 -14.38
N PRO A 221 -8.38 -6.21 -14.40
CA PRO A 221 -9.05 -5.20 -15.22
C PRO A 221 -8.95 -5.53 -16.71
N LEU A 222 -7.78 -5.99 -17.15
CA LEU A 222 -7.52 -6.37 -18.55
C LEU A 222 -8.45 -7.50 -18.98
N ILE A 223 -8.52 -8.57 -18.19
CA ILE A 223 -9.33 -9.75 -18.53
C ILE A 223 -10.82 -9.41 -18.48
N LEU A 224 -11.29 -8.77 -17.41
CA LEU A 224 -12.71 -8.58 -17.18
C LEU A 224 -13.28 -7.41 -18.02
N MET A 225 -12.59 -6.26 -18.04
CA MET A 225 -13.14 -5.08 -18.72
C MET A 225 -12.85 -5.12 -20.24
N GLN A 226 -11.69 -5.56 -20.66
CA GLN A 226 -11.33 -5.55 -22.08
C GLN A 226 -11.57 -6.90 -22.75
N GLY A 227 -11.20 -8.01 -22.11
CA GLY A 227 -11.38 -9.35 -22.67
C GLY A 227 -12.85 -9.78 -22.69
N LEU A 228 -13.60 -9.51 -21.62
CA LEU A 228 -15.01 -9.90 -21.46
C LEU A 228 -16.00 -8.73 -21.62
N GLY A 229 -15.51 -7.50 -21.83
CA GLY A 229 -16.36 -6.33 -22.06
C GLY A 229 -17.17 -5.86 -20.84
N PHE A 230 -16.73 -6.18 -19.63
CA PHE A 230 -17.42 -5.75 -18.41
C PHE A 230 -17.34 -4.24 -18.24
N THR A 231 -18.45 -3.63 -17.81
CA THR A 231 -18.45 -2.23 -17.38
C THR A 231 -17.67 -2.05 -16.09
N THR A 232 -17.27 -0.82 -15.79
CA THR A 232 -16.58 -0.48 -14.52
C THR A 232 -17.41 -0.90 -13.31
N GLU A 233 -18.73 -0.77 -13.36
CA GLU A 233 -19.65 -1.20 -12.32
C GLU A 233 -19.64 -2.72 -12.14
N GLN A 234 -19.76 -3.48 -13.24
CA GLN A 234 -19.70 -4.94 -13.22
C GLN A 234 -18.35 -5.44 -12.70
N TYR A 235 -17.24 -4.80 -13.11
CA TYR A 235 -15.92 -5.10 -12.58
C TYR A 235 -15.85 -4.90 -11.06
N ALA A 236 -16.36 -3.77 -10.55
CA ALA A 236 -16.38 -3.48 -9.12
C ALA A 236 -17.18 -4.55 -8.33
N ILE A 237 -18.34 -4.98 -8.85
CA ILE A 237 -19.14 -6.04 -8.22
C ILE A 237 -18.40 -7.38 -8.21
N VAL A 238 -17.78 -7.77 -9.32
CA VAL A 238 -17.04 -9.03 -9.41
C VAL A 238 -15.87 -9.04 -8.42
N MET A 239 -15.10 -7.95 -8.36
CA MET A 239 -13.98 -7.84 -7.44
C MET A 239 -14.44 -7.86 -5.97
N MET A 240 -15.56 -7.23 -5.67
CA MET A 240 -16.18 -7.27 -4.34
C MET A 240 -16.58 -8.70 -3.94
N VAL A 241 -17.24 -9.44 -4.83
CA VAL A 241 -17.65 -10.84 -4.57
C VAL A 241 -16.41 -11.74 -4.40
N MET A 242 -15.42 -11.62 -5.27
CA MET A 242 -14.17 -12.39 -5.19
C MET A 242 -13.41 -12.15 -3.88
N ALA A 243 -13.31 -10.89 -3.47
CA ALA A 243 -12.67 -10.55 -2.20
C ALA A 243 -13.47 -11.06 -1.00
N GLY A 244 -14.81 -11.00 -1.05
CA GLY A 244 -15.68 -11.57 0.00
C GLY A 244 -15.58 -13.09 0.14
N VAL A 245 -15.37 -13.81 -0.97
CA VAL A 245 -15.17 -15.28 -0.94
C VAL A 245 -13.77 -15.66 -0.42
N SER A 246 -12.78 -14.76 -0.57
CA SER A 246 -11.39 -15.01 -0.12
C SER A 246 -11.17 -14.73 1.38
N MET A 247 -12.15 -14.17 2.08
CA MET A 247 -12.14 -13.95 3.54
C MET A 247 -12.51 -15.20 4.32
#